data_fe3eaf7e6b4d3bc9f9e2db08e2da0fcd
#
_entry.id   fe3eaf7e6b4d3bc9f9e2db08e2da0fcd
#
_cell.length_a   1.000
_cell.length_b   1.000
_cell.length_c   1.000
_cell.angle_alpha   90.00
_cell.angle_beta   90.00
_cell.angle_gamma   90.00
#
_symmetry.space_group_name_H-M   'P 1'
#
loop_
_entity.id
_entity.type
_entity.pdbx_description
1 polymer ?
#
loop_
_entity_poly.entity_id
_entity_poly.type
_entity_poly.pdbx_seq_one_letter_code
_entity_poly.pdbx_strand_id
1 'polypeptide(L)'
;LSTIGYLPMLTKTSRGPGNLDALFVGPNMAEVALELAPSENRTISTEEVVRKWRSIMPDVPGVKELSFKSDLFSAGDPINIQLSSKYMDDLISAKNELKTQLVRFPGVFDVSDTYNIGKEEISINLLPAAKNYGVSMMMVASQVRQAFYGLEVQTVQRGRNELKVILQYPEDDRSSISDLENMMILTPTGSTIPVRQIAQLEIGEGLASIERKNRKRSINVTANVDLSVTNGNEVIATILTSVLPKILQKHNSVAYSL
;
A
#
# COMPACT_ATOMS: atom_id res chain seq x y z
N LEU A 1 12.12 -20.11 3.15
CA LEU A 1 11.20 -19.83 2.06
C LEU A 1 11.27 -18.34 1.74
N SER A 2 11.42 -17.98 0.47
CA SER A 2 11.33 -16.57 0.01
C SER A 2 10.28 -16.48 -1.08
N THR A 3 9.41 -15.47 -1.01
CA THR A 3 8.33 -15.23 -1.98
C THR A 3 8.26 -13.75 -2.32
N ILE A 4 7.90 -13.44 -3.56
CA ILE A 4 7.70 -12.09 -4.07
C ILE A 4 6.27 -11.99 -4.60
N GLY A 5 5.58 -10.91 -4.30
CA GLY A 5 4.20 -10.66 -4.72
C GLY A 5 3.14 -11.37 -3.89
N TYR A 6 3.52 -12.11 -2.86
CA TYR A 6 2.61 -12.87 -2.00
C TYR A 6 3.23 -13.08 -0.62
N LEU A 7 2.42 -13.01 0.43
CA LEU A 7 2.84 -13.19 1.83
C LEU A 7 2.20 -14.46 2.42
N PRO A 8 2.74 -15.67 2.14
CA PRO A 8 2.08 -16.93 2.47
C PRO A 8 1.95 -17.20 3.97
N MET A 9 2.85 -16.68 4.80
CA MET A 9 2.79 -16.85 6.24
C MET A 9 1.74 -15.96 6.88
N LEU A 10 1.62 -14.72 6.43
CA LEU A 10 0.60 -13.78 6.90
C LEU A 10 -0.81 -14.22 6.49
N THR A 11 -0.99 -14.79 5.31
CA THR A 11 -2.29 -15.30 4.86
C THR A 11 -2.73 -16.53 5.64
N LYS A 12 -1.80 -17.40 6.08
CA LYS A 12 -2.11 -18.57 6.91
C LYS A 12 -2.61 -18.20 8.31
N THR A 13 -2.16 -17.07 8.86
CA THR A 13 -2.53 -16.60 10.20
C THR A 13 -3.83 -15.79 10.22
N SER A 14 -4.23 -15.21 9.08
CA SER A 14 -5.45 -14.38 8.94
C SER A 14 -6.73 -15.20 8.68
N ARG A 15 -6.94 -16.33 9.34
CA ARG A 15 -8.18 -17.11 9.25
C ARG A 15 -9.33 -16.48 10.03
N GLY A 16 -9.69 -15.22 9.71
CA GLY A 16 -10.94 -14.59 10.13
C GLY A 16 -12.05 -14.74 9.07
N PRO A 17 -13.32 -14.51 9.41
CA PRO A 17 -14.43 -14.54 8.46
C PRO A 17 -14.40 -13.28 7.57
N GLY A 18 -13.51 -13.26 6.61
CA GLY A 18 -13.31 -12.21 5.60
C GLY A 18 -12.17 -12.62 4.70
N ASN A 19 -12.32 -12.41 3.40
CA ASN A 19 -11.31 -12.77 2.41
C ASN A 19 -10.14 -11.77 2.48
N LEU A 20 -9.31 -11.87 3.54
CA LEU A 20 -8.15 -11.00 3.78
C LEU A 20 -6.96 -11.36 2.88
N ASP A 21 -7.03 -12.50 2.16
CA ASP A 21 -5.96 -12.96 1.27
C ASP A 21 -5.61 -11.93 0.18
N ALA A 22 -6.59 -11.15 -0.26
CA ALA A 22 -6.38 -10.10 -1.26
C ALA A 22 -5.55 -8.91 -0.76
N LEU A 23 -5.46 -8.70 0.57
CA LEU A 23 -4.69 -7.60 1.17
C LEU A 23 -3.18 -7.88 1.20
N PHE A 24 -2.80 -9.16 1.08
CA PHE A 24 -1.41 -9.61 1.17
C PHE A 24 -0.83 -10.09 -0.16
N VAL A 25 -1.42 -9.63 -1.26
CA VAL A 25 -0.97 -9.95 -2.62
C VAL A 25 -0.68 -8.65 -3.36
N GLY A 26 0.56 -8.47 -3.78
CA GLY A 26 0.97 -7.32 -4.57
C GLY A 26 2.43 -7.43 -5.04
N PRO A 27 2.77 -6.94 -6.23
CA PRO A 27 4.13 -7.04 -6.77
C PRO A 27 5.18 -6.28 -5.96
N ASN A 28 4.73 -5.41 -5.05
CA ASN A 28 5.55 -4.60 -4.14
C ASN A 28 5.75 -5.24 -2.77
N MET A 29 5.33 -6.50 -2.58
CA MET A 29 5.46 -7.22 -1.32
C MET A 29 6.40 -8.41 -1.49
N ALA A 30 7.18 -8.70 -0.45
CA ALA A 30 8.04 -9.88 -0.38
C ALA A 30 8.10 -10.40 1.05
N GLU A 31 8.25 -11.70 1.20
CA GLU A 31 8.37 -12.38 2.49
C GLU A 31 9.55 -13.37 2.46
N VAL A 32 10.33 -13.35 3.53
CA VAL A 32 11.35 -14.36 3.79
C VAL A 32 11.03 -15.04 5.11
N ALA A 33 10.74 -16.34 5.07
CA ALA A 33 10.42 -17.14 6.24
C ALA A 33 11.54 -18.14 6.54
N LEU A 34 11.99 -18.13 7.79
CA LEU A 34 12.94 -19.10 8.33
C LEU A 34 12.20 -20.05 9.26
N GLU A 35 12.26 -21.34 8.96
CA GLU A 35 11.78 -22.39 9.85
C GLU A 35 12.95 -22.84 10.74
N LEU A 36 12.76 -22.70 12.03
CA LEU A 36 13.75 -23.09 13.04
C LEU A 36 13.51 -24.53 13.49
N ALA A 37 14.55 -25.20 13.96
CA ALA A 37 14.41 -26.48 14.62
C ALA A 37 13.43 -26.36 15.82
N PRO A 38 12.75 -27.44 16.21
CA PRO A 38 11.86 -27.45 17.38
C PRO A 38 12.59 -26.89 18.61
N SER A 39 11.84 -26.22 19.51
CA SER A 39 12.38 -25.54 20.69
C SER A 39 13.19 -26.48 21.60
N GLU A 40 12.84 -27.76 21.61
CA GLU A 40 13.53 -28.82 22.35
C GLU A 40 14.96 -29.10 21.83
N ASN A 41 15.21 -28.81 20.57
CA ASN A 41 16.46 -29.12 19.88
C ASN A 41 17.34 -27.87 19.63
N ARG A 42 16.98 -26.72 20.24
CA ARG A 42 17.71 -25.46 20.05
C ARG A 42 17.94 -24.74 21.37
N THR A 43 19.08 -24.09 21.52
CA THR A 43 19.44 -23.30 22.69
C THR A 43 19.10 -21.82 22.53
N ILE A 44 18.78 -21.38 21.32
CA ILE A 44 18.51 -19.97 20.97
C ILE A 44 17.02 -19.77 20.86
N SER A 45 16.46 -18.71 21.45
CA SER A 45 15.06 -18.35 21.33
C SER A 45 14.74 -17.74 19.96
N THR A 46 13.47 -17.76 19.56
CA THR A 46 13.04 -17.16 18.29
C THR A 46 13.24 -15.65 18.29
N GLU A 47 12.99 -15.00 19.43
CA GLU A 47 13.16 -13.57 19.61
C GLU A 47 14.64 -13.17 19.48
N GLU A 48 15.55 -14.00 19.99
CA GLU A 48 17.00 -13.77 19.89
C GLU A 48 17.47 -13.90 18.43
N VAL A 49 16.95 -14.88 17.66
CA VAL A 49 17.22 -15.02 16.24
C VAL A 49 16.72 -13.78 15.49
N VAL A 50 15.50 -13.33 15.75
CA VAL A 50 14.94 -12.13 15.12
C VAL A 50 15.75 -10.89 15.45
N ARG A 51 16.16 -10.71 16.70
CA ARG A 51 17.00 -9.58 17.13
C ARG A 51 18.35 -9.57 16.39
N LYS A 52 18.98 -10.72 16.29
CA LYS A 52 20.24 -10.88 15.56
C LYS A 52 20.05 -10.67 14.07
N TRP A 53 18.98 -11.21 13.48
CA TRP A 53 18.67 -10.99 12.07
C TRP A 53 18.49 -9.51 11.74
N ARG A 54 17.72 -8.81 12.56
CA ARG A 54 17.53 -7.35 12.45
C ARG A 54 18.85 -6.59 12.53
N SER A 55 19.75 -6.97 13.43
CA SER A 55 21.03 -6.27 13.64
C SER A 55 22.02 -6.41 12.49
N ILE A 56 21.91 -7.49 11.69
CA ILE A 56 22.77 -7.74 10.52
C ILE A 56 22.15 -7.28 9.21
N MET A 57 20.85 -6.91 9.22
CA MET A 57 20.17 -6.45 8.00
C MET A 57 20.63 -5.03 7.68
N PRO A 58 21.19 -4.79 6.49
CA PRO A 58 21.51 -3.44 6.06
C PRO A 58 20.24 -2.66 5.75
N ASP A 59 20.37 -1.34 5.68
CA ASP A 59 19.31 -0.50 5.12
C ASP A 59 19.07 -0.87 3.66
N VAL A 60 17.82 -1.21 3.32
CA VAL A 60 17.44 -1.67 1.97
C VAL A 60 16.82 -0.50 1.22
N PRO A 61 17.50 0.07 0.21
CA PRO A 61 16.98 1.19 -0.54
C PRO A 61 15.63 0.88 -1.20
N GLY A 62 14.67 1.80 -1.11
CA GLY A 62 13.36 1.67 -1.72
C GLY A 62 12.34 0.85 -0.92
N VAL A 63 12.74 0.24 0.20
CA VAL A 63 11.79 -0.42 1.11
C VAL A 63 11.07 0.63 1.95
N LYS A 64 9.74 0.68 1.83
CA LYS A 64 8.89 1.57 2.65
C LYS A 64 8.68 1.04 4.06
N GLU A 65 8.57 -0.28 4.20
CA GLU A 65 8.34 -0.95 5.49
C GLU A 65 9.07 -2.29 5.51
N LEU A 66 9.82 -2.52 6.57
CA LEU A 66 10.48 -3.80 6.86
C LEU A 66 10.09 -4.23 8.28
N SER A 67 9.38 -5.35 8.39
CA SER A 67 8.96 -5.90 9.67
C SER A 67 9.54 -7.29 9.88
N PHE A 68 9.84 -7.62 11.15
CA PHE A 68 10.30 -8.94 11.56
C PHE A 68 9.32 -9.52 12.56
N LYS A 69 8.81 -10.71 12.28
CA LYS A 69 7.86 -11.41 13.16
C LYS A 69 8.48 -12.71 13.67
N SER A 70 8.48 -12.88 14.98
CA SER A 70 8.97 -14.09 15.64
C SER A 70 7.86 -15.12 15.88
N ASP A 71 6.61 -14.68 15.88
CA ASP A 71 5.46 -15.49 16.23
C ASP A 71 4.42 -15.46 15.11
N LEU A 72 4.05 -16.65 14.64
CA LEU A 72 3.03 -16.84 13.60
C LEU A 72 1.60 -16.77 14.16
N PHE A 73 1.45 -16.88 15.49
CA PHE A 73 0.15 -16.95 16.15
C PHE A 73 -0.04 -15.83 17.18
N SER A 74 0.61 -14.70 16.99
CA SER A 74 0.40 -13.54 17.84
C SER A 74 -1.06 -13.07 17.78
N ALA A 75 -1.63 -12.75 18.93
CA ALA A 75 -3.01 -12.23 19.06
C ALA A 75 -3.16 -10.79 18.49
N GLY A 76 -2.21 -10.31 17.71
CA GLY A 76 -2.13 -8.97 17.14
C GLY A 76 -0.88 -8.22 17.60
N ASP A 77 -0.69 -7.02 17.08
CA ASP A 77 0.43 -6.17 17.49
C ASP A 77 0.17 -5.64 18.91
N PRO A 78 1.19 -5.61 19.79
CA PRO A 78 1.05 -5.17 21.20
C PRO A 78 0.51 -3.75 21.34
N ILE A 79 0.77 -2.90 20.34
CA ILE A 79 0.21 -1.57 20.22
C ILE A 79 -0.59 -1.52 18.93
N ASN A 80 -1.89 -1.22 19.04
CA ASN A 80 -2.78 -1.01 17.92
C ASN A 80 -3.76 0.11 18.25
N ILE A 81 -3.58 1.25 17.57
CA ILE A 81 -4.40 2.45 17.78
C ILE A 81 -5.06 2.79 16.47
N GLN A 82 -6.38 2.71 16.44
CA GLN A 82 -7.16 3.08 15.28
C GLN A 82 -7.54 4.56 15.34
N LEU A 83 -7.18 5.30 14.30
CA LEU A 83 -7.62 6.67 14.07
C LEU A 83 -8.72 6.68 13.01
N SER A 84 -9.70 7.55 13.16
CA SER A 84 -10.79 7.67 12.18
C SER A 84 -11.21 9.12 11.99
N SER A 85 -11.46 9.52 10.73
CA SER A 85 -11.94 10.85 10.39
C SER A 85 -12.78 10.83 9.10
N LYS A 86 -13.57 11.91 8.91
CA LYS A 86 -14.21 12.21 7.60
C LYS A 86 -13.22 12.87 6.64
N TYR A 87 -12.24 13.60 7.16
CA TYR A 87 -11.26 14.36 6.39
C TYR A 87 -9.93 13.58 6.35
N MET A 88 -9.44 13.32 5.15
CA MET A 88 -8.27 12.48 4.95
C MET A 88 -6.98 13.17 5.36
N ASP A 89 -6.87 14.46 5.07
CA ASP A 89 -5.66 15.24 5.37
C ASP A 89 -5.39 15.33 6.88
N ASP A 90 -6.45 15.54 7.67
CA ASP A 90 -6.36 15.52 9.14
C ASP A 90 -5.94 14.13 9.64
N LEU A 91 -6.52 13.08 9.03
CA LEU A 91 -6.23 11.69 9.42
C LEU A 91 -4.78 11.31 9.13
N ILE A 92 -4.25 11.68 7.96
CA ILE A 92 -2.85 11.45 7.58
C ILE A 92 -1.91 12.23 8.51
N SER A 93 -2.23 13.50 8.79
CA SER A 93 -1.41 14.35 9.66
C SER A 93 -1.37 13.80 11.09
N ALA A 94 -2.52 13.43 11.65
CA ALA A 94 -2.62 12.82 12.98
C ALA A 94 -1.87 11.47 13.06
N LYS A 95 -1.99 10.62 12.04
CA LYS A 95 -1.26 9.36 11.93
C LYS A 95 0.25 9.58 11.95
N ASN A 96 0.74 10.52 11.13
CA ASN A 96 2.18 10.81 11.05
C ASN A 96 2.72 11.35 12.39
N GLU A 97 1.95 12.22 13.05
CA GLU A 97 2.33 12.74 14.38
C GLU A 97 2.36 11.61 15.42
N LEU A 98 1.37 10.72 15.41
CA LEU A 98 1.34 9.55 16.31
C LEU A 98 2.52 8.61 16.07
N LYS A 99 2.83 8.28 14.81
CA LYS A 99 4.01 7.45 14.46
C LYS A 99 5.31 8.08 14.95
N THR A 100 5.48 9.38 14.73
CA THR A 100 6.67 10.12 15.19
C THR A 100 6.83 10.06 16.71
N GLN A 101 5.74 10.11 17.46
CA GLN A 101 5.79 9.97 18.92
C GLN A 101 6.08 8.54 19.34
N LEU A 102 5.45 7.53 18.70
CA LEU A 102 5.68 6.11 19.00
C LEU A 102 7.16 5.71 18.87
N VAL A 103 7.83 6.15 17.80
CA VAL A 103 9.26 5.87 17.57
C VAL A 103 10.16 6.40 18.69
N ARG A 104 9.72 7.42 19.45
CA ARG A 104 10.49 8.00 20.54
C ARG A 104 10.40 7.22 21.85
N PHE A 105 9.45 6.29 21.98
CA PHE A 105 9.34 5.47 23.19
C PHE A 105 10.43 4.41 23.23
N PRO A 106 11.18 4.31 24.33
CA PRO A 106 12.18 3.25 24.49
C PRO A 106 11.53 1.86 24.38
N GLY A 107 12.14 0.97 23.62
CA GLY A 107 11.65 -0.39 23.43
C GLY A 107 10.48 -0.53 22.44
N VAL A 108 10.00 0.55 21.83
CA VAL A 108 9.02 0.50 20.73
C VAL A 108 9.76 0.42 19.41
N PHE A 109 9.33 -0.51 18.55
CA PHE A 109 9.91 -0.72 17.22
C PHE A 109 8.86 -1.19 16.22
N ASP A 110 9.21 -1.29 14.93
CA ASP A 110 8.32 -1.67 13.82
C ASP A 110 7.00 -0.90 13.83
N VAL A 111 7.11 0.43 13.96
CA VAL A 111 5.94 1.30 13.90
C VAL A 111 5.44 1.38 12.47
N SER A 112 4.28 0.81 12.23
CA SER A 112 3.63 0.73 10.91
C SER A 112 2.21 1.29 10.92
N ASP A 113 1.60 1.38 9.77
CA ASP A 113 0.20 1.80 9.65
C ASP A 113 -0.49 1.11 8.45
N THR A 114 -1.82 1.03 8.50
CA THR A 114 -2.62 0.42 7.42
C THR A 114 -2.90 1.36 6.26
N TYR A 115 -2.32 2.56 6.26
CA TYR A 115 -2.40 3.49 5.14
C TYR A 115 -1.43 3.05 4.04
N ASN A 116 -1.86 2.05 3.28
CA ASN A 116 -1.07 1.55 2.17
C ASN A 116 -1.16 2.53 1.00
N ILE A 117 -0.05 3.24 0.79
CA ILE A 117 0.23 3.92 -0.45
C ILE A 117 0.47 2.82 -1.48
N GLY A 118 -0.44 2.72 -2.45
CA GLY A 118 -0.36 1.74 -3.52
C GLY A 118 0.73 2.03 -4.54
N LYS A 119 0.50 1.61 -5.76
CA LYS A 119 1.39 1.90 -6.88
C LYS A 119 1.34 3.39 -7.24
N GLU A 120 2.41 3.86 -7.84
CA GLU A 120 2.35 5.15 -8.53
C GLU A 120 1.22 5.13 -9.56
N GLU A 121 0.41 6.17 -9.54
CA GLU A 121 -0.70 6.37 -10.46
C GLU A 121 -0.47 7.64 -11.27
N ILE A 122 -0.80 7.58 -12.55
CA ILE A 122 -0.79 8.76 -13.41
C ILE A 122 -2.23 9.25 -13.55
N SER A 123 -2.51 10.40 -12.97
CA SER A 123 -3.80 11.08 -13.13
C SER A 123 -3.77 11.90 -14.40
N ILE A 124 -4.78 11.72 -15.25
CA ILE A 124 -4.92 12.44 -16.50
C ILE A 124 -5.98 13.53 -16.30
N ASN A 125 -5.58 14.79 -16.29
CA ASN A 125 -6.47 15.93 -16.13
C ASN A 125 -6.65 16.65 -17.47
N LEU A 126 -7.87 16.68 -18.02
CA LEU A 126 -8.13 17.34 -19.29
C LEU A 126 -7.99 18.86 -19.17
N LEU A 127 -7.25 19.43 -20.10
CA LEU A 127 -7.15 20.87 -20.27
C LEU A 127 -8.40 21.43 -20.96
N PRO A 128 -8.76 22.70 -20.75
CA PRO A 128 -9.88 23.34 -21.47
C PRO A 128 -9.78 23.23 -22.99
N ALA A 129 -8.56 23.17 -23.53
CA ALA A 129 -8.28 23.01 -24.95
C ALA A 129 -8.88 21.72 -25.54
N ALA A 130 -9.02 20.66 -24.77
CA ALA A 130 -9.62 19.39 -25.23
C ALA A 130 -11.04 19.57 -25.78
N LYS A 131 -11.81 20.50 -25.20
CA LYS A 131 -13.18 20.80 -25.64
C LYS A 131 -13.22 21.33 -27.07
N ASN A 132 -12.21 22.12 -27.49
CA ASN A 132 -12.14 22.68 -28.84
C ASN A 132 -11.99 21.60 -29.91
N TYR A 133 -11.47 20.44 -29.52
CA TYR A 133 -11.27 19.28 -30.39
C TYR A 133 -12.38 18.23 -30.25
N GLY A 134 -13.41 18.51 -29.42
CA GLY A 134 -14.50 17.57 -29.14
C GLY A 134 -14.05 16.31 -28.37
N VAL A 135 -12.89 16.37 -27.69
CA VAL A 135 -12.33 15.22 -26.97
C VAL A 135 -12.86 15.20 -25.54
N SER A 136 -13.44 14.06 -25.13
CA SER A 136 -13.90 13.81 -23.77
C SER A 136 -12.88 12.99 -22.97
N MET A 137 -12.97 13.04 -21.63
CA MET A 137 -12.16 12.21 -20.74
C MET A 137 -12.30 10.72 -21.06
N MET A 138 -13.52 10.25 -21.33
CA MET A 138 -13.77 8.85 -21.66
C MET A 138 -13.03 8.41 -22.93
N MET A 139 -12.96 9.28 -23.94
CA MET A 139 -12.23 9.00 -25.18
C MET A 139 -10.74 8.88 -24.93
N VAL A 140 -10.15 9.80 -24.16
CA VAL A 140 -8.71 9.75 -23.80
C VAL A 140 -8.43 8.49 -22.99
N ALA A 141 -9.18 8.27 -21.91
CA ALA A 141 -8.98 7.12 -21.03
C ALA A 141 -9.12 5.78 -21.79
N SER A 142 -10.08 5.67 -22.69
CA SER A 142 -10.28 4.47 -23.51
C SER A 142 -9.11 4.22 -24.45
N GLN A 143 -8.62 5.25 -25.16
CA GLN A 143 -7.51 5.11 -26.10
C GLN A 143 -6.18 4.84 -25.37
N VAL A 144 -5.92 5.53 -24.25
CA VAL A 144 -4.76 5.26 -23.40
C VAL A 144 -4.78 3.82 -22.90
N ARG A 145 -5.92 3.36 -22.36
CA ARG A 145 -6.05 1.98 -21.91
C ARG A 145 -5.79 0.97 -23.02
N GLN A 146 -6.33 1.20 -24.21
CA GLN A 146 -6.13 0.30 -25.35
C GLN A 146 -4.66 0.26 -25.79
N ALA A 147 -3.98 1.39 -25.81
CA ALA A 147 -2.58 1.47 -26.21
C ALA A 147 -1.62 0.83 -25.20
N PHE A 148 -1.79 1.15 -23.91
CA PHE A 148 -0.85 0.73 -22.85
C PHE A 148 -1.19 -0.62 -22.23
N TYR A 149 -2.47 -0.90 -22.00
CA TYR A 149 -2.91 -2.16 -21.38
C TYR A 149 -3.30 -3.21 -22.42
N GLY A 150 -3.78 -2.77 -23.58
CA GLY A 150 -4.21 -3.60 -24.69
C GLY A 150 -5.72 -3.69 -24.84
N LEU A 151 -6.11 -3.95 -26.07
CA LEU A 151 -7.48 -4.24 -26.48
C LEU A 151 -7.57 -5.71 -26.86
N GLU A 152 -8.43 -6.47 -26.19
CA GLU A 152 -8.79 -7.82 -26.61
C GLU A 152 -9.64 -7.73 -27.89
N VAL A 153 -9.05 -8.07 -29.03
CA VAL A 153 -9.68 -7.96 -30.35
C VAL A 153 -10.51 -9.20 -30.65
N GLN A 154 -9.98 -10.36 -30.25
CA GLN A 154 -10.59 -11.65 -30.55
C GLN A 154 -10.17 -12.70 -29.54
N THR A 155 -11.09 -13.61 -29.23
CA THR A 155 -10.82 -14.83 -28.50
C THR A 155 -11.06 -16.04 -29.40
N VAL A 156 -10.09 -16.91 -29.54
CA VAL A 156 -10.16 -18.11 -30.39
C VAL A 156 -10.03 -19.35 -29.53
N GLN A 157 -11.02 -20.24 -29.61
CA GLN A 157 -10.97 -21.54 -28.96
C GLN A 157 -10.08 -22.51 -29.76
N ARG A 158 -8.99 -23.02 -29.15
CA ARG A 158 -8.15 -24.07 -29.71
C ARG A 158 -8.17 -25.31 -28.81
N GLY A 159 -9.03 -26.24 -29.15
CA GLY A 159 -9.24 -27.45 -28.33
C GLY A 159 -9.76 -27.07 -26.94
N ARG A 160 -8.95 -27.34 -25.88
CA ARG A 160 -9.27 -26.97 -24.48
C ARG A 160 -8.75 -25.60 -24.06
N ASN A 161 -7.96 -24.95 -24.90
CA ASN A 161 -7.31 -23.68 -24.58
C ASN A 161 -8.02 -22.53 -25.28
N GLU A 162 -8.21 -21.44 -24.57
CA GLU A 162 -8.70 -20.16 -25.05
C GLU A 162 -7.51 -19.26 -25.36
N LEU A 163 -7.40 -18.82 -26.62
CA LEU A 163 -6.36 -17.90 -27.08
C LEU A 163 -6.95 -16.51 -27.24
N LYS A 164 -6.42 -15.57 -26.50
CA LYS A 164 -6.79 -14.15 -26.59
C LYS A 164 -5.82 -13.42 -27.50
N VAL A 165 -6.37 -12.72 -28.49
CA VAL A 165 -5.62 -11.83 -29.38
C VAL A 165 -5.71 -10.42 -28.80
N ILE A 166 -4.59 -9.91 -28.32
CA ILE A 166 -4.50 -8.59 -27.68
C ILE A 166 -3.70 -7.67 -28.59
N LEU A 167 -4.27 -6.50 -28.91
CA LEU A 167 -3.62 -5.42 -29.64
C LEU A 167 -3.19 -4.34 -28.65
N GLN A 168 -1.89 -4.03 -28.61
CA GLN A 168 -1.31 -3.00 -27.74
C GLN A 168 -0.07 -2.38 -28.40
N TYR A 169 0.39 -1.25 -27.89
CA TYR A 169 1.67 -0.68 -28.33
C TYR A 169 2.84 -1.59 -27.99
N PRO A 170 3.93 -1.55 -28.79
CA PRO A 170 5.19 -2.20 -28.42
C PRO A 170 5.68 -1.75 -27.04
N GLU A 171 6.46 -2.57 -26.37
CA GLU A 171 6.96 -2.28 -25.02
C GLU A 171 7.79 -0.99 -24.97
N ASP A 172 8.59 -0.76 -26.00
CA ASP A 172 9.43 0.44 -26.13
C ASP A 172 8.61 1.74 -26.21
N ASP A 173 7.40 1.69 -26.78
CA ASP A 173 6.50 2.84 -26.97
C ASP A 173 5.53 3.05 -25.79
N ARG A 174 5.64 2.27 -24.70
CA ARG A 174 4.78 2.36 -23.51
C ARG A 174 5.54 2.19 -22.19
N SER A 175 6.84 2.44 -22.22
CA SER A 175 7.73 2.25 -21.06
C SER A 175 7.93 3.52 -20.22
N SER A 176 7.61 4.68 -20.75
CA SER A 176 7.87 5.97 -20.11
C SER A 176 6.64 6.89 -20.07
N ILE A 177 6.68 7.89 -19.16
CA ILE A 177 5.65 8.93 -19.11
C ILE A 177 5.69 9.78 -20.39
N SER A 178 6.88 9.98 -20.97
CA SER A 178 7.04 10.69 -22.23
C SER A 178 6.29 10.02 -23.38
N ASP A 179 6.21 8.69 -23.38
CA ASP A 179 5.44 7.94 -24.40
C ASP A 179 3.95 8.25 -24.26
N LEU A 180 3.46 8.34 -23.02
CA LEU A 180 2.08 8.72 -22.73
C LEU A 180 1.81 10.19 -23.13
N GLU A 181 2.72 11.12 -22.85
CA GLU A 181 2.57 12.53 -23.24
C GLU A 181 2.53 12.71 -24.77
N ASN A 182 3.34 11.94 -25.48
CA ASN A 182 3.43 11.99 -26.94
C ASN A 182 2.43 11.11 -27.68
N MET A 183 1.70 10.27 -26.95
CA MET A 183 0.66 9.41 -27.55
C MET A 183 -0.36 10.25 -28.31
N MET A 184 -0.70 9.80 -29.52
CA MET A 184 -1.66 10.48 -30.39
C MET A 184 -3.08 10.00 -30.09
N ILE A 185 -3.95 10.94 -29.74
CA ILE A 185 -5.39 10.71 -29.50
C ILE A 185 -6.16 11.02 -30.76
N LEU A 186 -6.96 10.08 -31.21
CA LEU A 186 -7.87 10.26 -32.34
C LEU A 186 -9.09 11.07 -31.89
N THR A 187 -9.37 12.18 -32.57
CA THR A 187 -10.52 13.05 -32.32
C THR A 187 -11.77 12.55 -33.08
N PRO A 188 -12.97 13.01 -32.71
CA PRO A 188 -14.20 12.70 -33.47
C PRO A 188 -14.18 13.19 -34.90
N THR A 189 -13.37 14.17 -35.23
CA THR A 189 -13.20 14.73 -36.58
C THR A 189 -12.22 13.94 -37.45
N GLY A 190 -11.58 12.90 -36.90
CA GLY A 190 -10.60 12.06 -37.59
C GLY A 190 -9.17 12.61 -37.59
N SER A 191 -8.90 13.74 -36.92
CA SER A 191 -7.56 14.26 -36.72
C SER A 191 -6.92 13.64 -35.47
N THR A 192 -5.60 13.69 -35.37
CA THR A 192 -4.85 13.19 -34.22
C THR A 192 -4.16 14.32 -33.47
N ILE A 193 -4.13 14.24 -32.13
CA ILE A 193 -3.55 15.26 -31.25
C ILE A 193 -2.77 14.58 -30.14
N PRO A 194 -1.55 15.00 -29.81
CA PRO A 194 -0.80 14.41 -28.70
C PRO A 194 -1.44 14.74 -27.35
N VAL A 195 -1.39 13.78 -26.41
CA VAL A 195 -1.97 13.90 -25.07
C VAL A 195 -1.54 15.20 -24.38
N ARG A 196 -0.27 15.59 -24.44
CA ARG A 196 0.27 16.81 -23.83
C ARG A 196 -0.42 18.13 -24.24
N GLN A 197 -1.12 18.17 -25.38
CA GLN A 197 -1.87 19.36 -25.82
C GLN A 197 -3.27 19.44 -25.22
N ILE A 198 -3.82 18.32 -24.79
CA ILE A 198 -5.22 18.20 -24.34
C ILE A 198 -5.34 17.76 -22.88
N ALA A 199 -4.26 17.28 -22.25
CA ALA A 199 -4.27 16.81 -20.89
C ALA A 199 -2.96 17.14 -20.16
N GLN A 200 -3.05 17.34 -18.86
CA GLN A 200 -1.94 17.40 -17.92
C GLN A 200 -1.85 16.07 -17.19
N LEU A 201 -0.64 15.52 -17.12
CA LEU A 201 -0.34 14.30 -16.40
C LEU A 201 0.22 14.67 -15.02
N GLU A 202 -0.35 14.09 -13.97
CA GLU A 202 0.13 14.24 -12.60
C GLU A 202 0.48 12.87 -12.05
N ILE A 203 1.73 12.73 -11.60
CA ILE A 203 2.18 11.52 -10.92
C ILE A 203 1.76 11.64 -9.46
N GLY A 204 1.02 10.66 -8.99
CA GLY A 204 0.57 10.56 -7.62
C GLY A 204 0.72 9.15 -7.08
N GLU A 205 0.49 9.00 -5.81
CA GLU A 205 0.43 7.69 -5.17
C GLU A 205 -1.04 7.30 -5.01
N GLY A 206 -1.44 6.22 -5.67
CA GLY A 206 -2.77 5.64 -5.49
C GLY A 206 -2.91 5.01 -4.11
N LEU A 207 -4.14 4.93 -3.62
CA LEU A 207 -4.42 4.19 -2.39
C LEU A 207 -4.68 2.72 -2.74
N ALA A 208 -3.86 1.81 -2.20
CA ALA A 208 -4.04 0.37 -2.42
C ALA A 208 -5.33 -0.14 -1.76
N SER A 209 -5.66 0.41 -0.58
CA SER A 209 -6.88 0.06 0.15
C SER A 209 -7.44 1.27 0.91
N ILE A 210 -8.75 1.31 1.08
CA ILE A 210 -9.43 2.31 1.89
C ILE A 210 -10.25 1.58 2.96
N GLU A 211 -9.77 1.62 4.19
CA GLU A 211 -10.51 1.07 5.33
C GLU A 211 -11.54 2.08 5.84
N ARG A 212 -12.72 1.57 6.19
CA ARG A 212 -13.79 2.36 6.80
C ARG A 212 -14.39 1.64 8.00
N LYS A 213 -14.54 2.37 9.10
CA LYS A 213 -15.26 1.94 10.29
C LYS A 213 -16.32 3.00 10.62
N ASN A 214 -17.56 2.58 10.82
CA ASN A 214 -18.66 3.49 11.10
C ASN A 214 -18.82 4.64 10.09
N ARG A 215 -18.69 4.35 8.79
CA ARG A 215 -18.76 5.29 7.66
C ARG A 215 -17.67 6.37 7.63
N LYS A 216 -16.67 6.31 8.52
CA LYS A 216 -15.48 7.18 8.51
C LYS A 216 -14.29 6.39 7.95
N ARG A 217 -13.36 7.08 7.31
CA ARG A 217 -12.07 6.47 6.96
C ARG A 217 -11.31 6.17 8.23
N SER A 218 -10.64 5.01 8.28
CA SER A 218 -9.85 4.58 9.42
C SER A 218 -8.44 4.17 8.99
N ILE A 219 -7.48 4.45 9.86
CA ILE A 219 -6.10 4.02 9.73
C ILE A 219 -5.71 3.42 11.07
N ASN A 220 -5.19 2.21 11.07
CA ASN A 220 -4.62 1.60 12.25
C ASN A 220 -3.12 1.91 12.29
N VAL A 221 -2.64 2.39 13.40
CA VAL A 221 -1.22 2.55 13.70
C VAL A 221 -0.83 1.44 14.65
N THR A 222 0.11 0.62 14.25
CA THR A 222 0.57 -0.54 15.02
C THR A 222 2.05 -0.41 15.36
N ALA A 223 2.48 -1.05 16.44
CA ALA A 223 3.88 -1.13 16.80
C ALA A 223 4.15 -2.36 17.67
N ASN A 224 5.38 -2.83 17.61
CA ASN A 224 5.89 -3.87 18.47
C ASN A 224 6.67 -3.28 19.66
N VAL A 225 6.77 -4.05 20.74
CA VAL A 225 7.51 -3.66 21.95
C VAL A 225 8.53 -4.73 22.33
N ASP A 226 9.67 -4.30 22.81
CA ASP A 226 10.65 -5.16 23.48
C ASP A 226 10.23 -5.32 24.94
N LEU A 227 9.70 -6.49 25.27
CA LEU A 227 9.21 -6.80 26.62
C LEU A 227 10.32 -6.76 27.70
N SER A 228 11.59 -6.77 27.30
CA SER A 228 12.71 -6.58 28.23
C SER A 228 12.90 -5.11 28.64
N VAL A 229 12.36 -4.17 27.87
CA VAL A 229 12.51 -2.72 28.04
C VAL A 229 11.21 -2.07 28.51
N THR A 230 10.07 -2.46 27.93
CA THR A 230 8.78 -1.83 28.21
C THR A 230 7.62 -2.80 28.01
N ASN A 231 6.42 -2.38 28.44
CA ASN A 231 5.18 -3.13 28.24
C ASN A 231 4.24 -2.33 27.33
N GLY A 232 3.64 -3.01 26.36
CA GLY A 232 2.69 -2.39 25.43
C GLY A 232 1.55 -1.64 26.12
N ASN A 233 1.04 -2.16 27.23
CA ASN A 233 -0.02 -1.50 28.00
C ASN A 233 0.42 -0.18 28.63
N GLU A 234 1.66 -0.10 29.11
CA GLU A 234 2.22 1.15 29.68
C GLU A 234 2.42 2.20 28.60
N VAL A 235 2.92 1.78 27.45
CA VAL A 235 3.09 2.68 26.29
C VAL A 235 1.71 3.19 25.84
N ILE A 236 0.71 2.33 25.69
CA ILE A 236 -0.67 2.71 25.35
C ILE A 236 -1.22 3.70 26.38
N ALA A 237 -1.12 3.40 27.67
CA ALA A 237 -1.60 4.29 28.73
C ALA A 237 -0.97 5.68 28.66
N THR A 238 0.35 5.74 28.41
CA THR A 238 1.07 7.02 28.25
C THR A 238 0.62 7.77 27.01
N ILE A 239 0.40 7.07 25.91
CA ILE A 239 -0.09 7.67 24.66
C ILE A 239 -1.50 8.25 24.87
N LEU A 240 -2.39 7.50 25.50
CA LEU A 240 -3.76 7.92 25.77
C LEU A 240 -3.86 9.15 26.68
N THR A 241 -2.96 9.26 27.63
CA THR A 241 -2.98 10.34 28.63
C THR A 241 -2.23 11.59 28.21
N SER A 242 -1.13 11.45 27.45
CA SER A 242 -0.22 12.57 27.18
C SER A 242 -0.04 12.93 25.71
N VAL A 243 -0.13 11.97 24.80
CA VAL A 243 0.14 12.17 23.36
C VAL A 243 -1.13 12.41 22.58
N LEU A 244 -2.09 11.47 22.65
CA LEU A 244 -3.34 11.54 21.90
C LEU A 244 -4.16 12.81 22.16
N PRO A 245 -4.31 13.29 23.40
CA PRO A 245 -5.08 14.53 23.63
C PRO A 245 -4.50 15.73 22.89
N LYS A 246 -3.17 15.82 22.78
CA LYS A 246 -2.48 16.90 22.07
C LYS A 246 -2.70 16.81 20.55
N ILE A 247 -2.64 15.58 20.01
CA ILE A 247 -2.90 15.32 18.58
C ILE A 247 -4.36 15.65 18.24
N LEU A 248 -5.30 15.21 19.08
CA LEU A 248 -6.74 15.45 18.86
C LEU A 248 -7.13 16.92 19.01
N GLN A 249 -6.45 17.70 19.84
CA GLN A 249 -6.64 19.15 19.92
C GLN A 249 -6.25 19.87 18.64
N LYS A 250 -5.22 19.40 17.94
CA LYS A 250 -4.80 19.95 16.65
C LYS A 250 -5.70 19.46 15.51
N HIS A 251 -6.17 18.23 15.58
CA HIS A 251 -6.95 17.54 14.55
C HIS A 251 -8.34 17.16 15.09
N ASN A 252 -9.18 18.16 15.34
CA ASN A 252 -10.50 18.00 15.98
C ASN A 252 -11.47 17.07 15.26
N SER A 253 -11.23 16.78 13.97
CA SER A 253 -12.04 15.87 13.17
C SER A 253 -11.72 14.38 13.40
N VAL A 254 -10.58 14.09 14.05
CA VAL A 254 -10.06 12.75 14.26
C VAL A 254 -10.57 12.17 15.57
N ALA A 255 -11.06 10.95 15.53
CA ALA A 255 -11.39 10.14 16.70
C ALA A 255 -10.49 8.90 16.74
N TYR A 256 -10.30 8.34 17.92
CA TYR A 256 -9.52 7.12 18.12
C TYR A 256 -10.36 6.00 18.74
N SER A 257 -9.88 4.76 18.55
CA SER A 257 -10.32 3.55 19.27
C SER A 257 -9.15 2.58 19.41
N LEU A 258 -9.20 1.72 20.40
CA LEU A 258 -8.26 0.62 20.63
C LEU A 258 -8.85 -0.69 20.14
#